data_da78aaed2f24ba23318675865a24c471
#
_entry.id   da78aaed2f24ba23318675865a24c471
#
_cell.length_a   1.000
_cell.length_b   1.000
_cell.length_c   1.000
_cell.angle_alpha   90.00
_cell.angle_beta   90.00
_cell.angle_gamma   90.00
#
_symmetry.space_group_name_H-M   'P 1'
#
loop_
_entity.id
_entity.type
_entity.pdbx_description
1 polymer ?
#
loop_
_entity_poly.entity_id
_entity_poly.type
_entity_poly.pdbx_seq_one_letter_code
_entity_poly.pdbx_strand_id
1 'polypeptide(L)'
;MYLSRLVTLMVLGGVLSAPLAAQGIPRNAQRSTVNMAPRFMVANPFAFAPTDSGAAVAIGSGLREEMKDVVGRDFQVVEQQQMNDALTQYGYPTDAILSPALATTLAKNIQARFIVTSTLAKSQRGGYSLTARVVGVNDDAGNVVTLAQQQGESPQQFGKRLAEALEPLVESLPDAKSCLEQRTSKPDKAADAAQKAIKAVPTHGLAHYCLALLAQDKKAPRTEVVKHLQAASKGDPLSLPVWTALATQYQQANDTANTLVAFKEMLRVAPTNQKLREELFKYFLQSGHPETALEVADEGLKIDPYNADLYDLKSNACLFLSNFKCAVDALETMYATDSTKADTLFFTKISAAAAEGEQPDTARLLKWSQIGVRKYPDNPTLLGYLNRAYSMTGQVDSVVAVTSRIIAKDTTAIVPALEAAQALINAAPAPGATATTDTANMGAASADTTAPPPTRAKEALPFLEFAIKYGDPQAKENAAALLYTAGAKLLQSQPQDLQGSAELLRLGVQTANPAGKVGPASNYLLGLATLFQVPQLDPQAEKQKSCDIARQMETLLGESETALTAGRSVNQEAVDKNLGIIKQYKPRVASMIKAYCK
;
A
#
# COMPACT_ATOMS: atom_id res chain seq x y z
N MET A 1 -19.85 14.76 -10.82
CA MET A 1 -21.20 14.85 -10.23
C MET A 1 -21.44 13.57 -9.44
N TYR A 2 -21.44 13.60 -8.15
CA TYR A 2 -21.63 12.64 -7.06
C TYR A 2 -20.51 12.78 -6.02
N LEU A 3 -20.65 13.78 -5.17
CA LEU A 3 -19.90 13.87 -3.92
C LEU A 3 -20.59 14.91 -3.04
N SER A 4 -21.69 14.49 -2.42
CA SER A 4 -22.31 15.27 -1.36
C SER A 4 -23.32 14.36 -0.62
N ARG A 5 -22.83 13.58 0.33
CA ARG A 5 -23.59 13.00 1.44
C ARG A 5 -22.70 12.05 2.23
N LEU A 6 -22.09 12.56 3.25
CA LEU A 6 -21.61 11.74 4.37
C LEU A 6 -21.39 12.68 5.55
N VAL A 7 -21.95 12.26 6.63
CA VAL A 7 -21.82 12.66 8.04
C VAL A 7 -23.11 13.22 8.61
N THR A 8 -23.96 12.29 9.00
CA THR A 8 -24.83 12.44 10.18
C THR A 8 -25.10 11.02 10.70
N LEU A 9 -24.31 10.53 11.62
CA LEU A 9 -24.59 9.35 12.41
C LEU A 9 -24.81 9.80 13.85
N MET A 10 -26.10 10.03 14.18
CA MET A 10 -26.57 10.08 15.56
C MET A 10 -26.59 8.65 16.11
N VAL A 11 -25.82 8.43 17.15
CA VAL A 11 -25.95 7.24 18.01
C VAL A 11 -27.01 7.53 19.05
N LEU A 12 -28.22 7.00 18.86
CA LEU A 12 -29.24 6.86 19.90
C LEU A 12 -28.95 5.57 20.68
N GLY A 13 -28.32 5.71 21.84
CA GLY A 13 -28.22 4.67 22.84
C GLY A 13 -29.41 4.74 23.78
N GLY A 14 -30.39 3.87 23.59
CA GLY A 14 -31.51 3.71 24.52
C GLY A 14 -31.05 3.04 25.83
N VAL A 15 -31.22 3.74 26.94
CA VAL A 15 -31.04 3.21 28.28
C VAL A 15 -32.36 2.64 28.74
N LEU A 16 -32.44 1.32 28.89
CA LEU A 16 -33.53 0.63 29.60
C LEU A 16 -33.37 0.85 31.11
N SER A 17 -34.20 1.69 31.69
CA SER A 17 -34.31 1.87 33.14
C SER A 17 -35.27 0.84 33.74
N ALA A 18 -34.73 -0.07 34.54
CA ALA A 18 -35.53 -0.89 35.46
C ALA A 18 -35.74 -0.12 36.79
N PRO A 19 -36.90 -0.15 37.40
CA PRO A 19 -37.12 0.52 38.67
C PRO A 19 -36.61 -0.32 39.84
N LEU A 20 -35.61 0.19 40.56
CA LEU A 20 -35.20 -0.33 41.87
C LEU A 20 -36.09 0.31 42.95
N ALA A 21 -36.72 -0.55 43.74
CA ALA A 21 -37.58 -0.20 44.84
C ALA A 21 -36.85 0.67 45.88
N ALA A 22 -37.47 1.78 46.24
CA ALA A 22 -37.00 2.67 47.27
C ALA A 22 -37.15 2.01 48.66
N GLN A 23 -36.03 1.67 49.29
CA GLN A 23 -35.98 1.48 50.73
C GLN A 23 -35.67 2.83 51.38
N GLY A 24 -36.59 3.27 52.29
CA GLY A 24 -36.53 4.57 52.94
C GLY A 24 -35.30 4.72 53.82
N ILE A 25 -34.50 5.75 53.56
CA ILE A 25 -33.42 6.23 54.43
C ILE A 25 -34.02 7.18 55.48
N PRO A 26 -33.63 7.08 56.76
CA PRO A 26 -34.20 7.93 57.82
C PRO A 26 -33.87 9.41 57.58
N ARG A 27 -34.88 10.24 57.63
CA ARG A 27 -34.78 11.72 57.62
C ARG A 27 -34.19 12.18 58.94
N ASN A 28 -32.89 12.21 59.11
CA ASN A 28 -32.16 13.07 60.06
C ASN A 28 -30.66 12.97 59.83
N ALA A 29 -30.22 13.38 58.65
CA ALA A 29 -28.84 13.83 58.42
C ALA A 29 -28.93 15.33 58.19
N GLN A 30 -28.52 16.12 59.17
CA GLN A 30 -28.25 17.54 59.00
C GLN A 30 -27.36 17.68 57.77
N ARG A 31 -27.89 18.33 56.72
CA ARG A 31 -27.08 18.79 55.60
C ARG A 31 -26.11 19.83 56.15
N SER A 32 -24.91 19.41 56.56
CA SER A 32 -23.77 20.29 56.55
C SER A 32 -23.51 20.60 55.08
N THR A 33 -23.99 21.74 54.60
CA THR A 33 -23.55 22.34 53.36
C THR A 33 -22.13 22.84 53.62
N VAL A 34 -21.18 21.91 53.68
CA VAL A 34 -19.77 22.22 53.47
C VAL A 34 -19.69 22.57 51.98
N ASN A 35 -19.70 23.87 51.71
CA ASN A 35 -19.47 24.42 50.40
C ASN A 35 -17.99 24.11 50.09
N MET A 36 -17.70 22.85 49.67
CA MET A 36 -16.32 22.44 49.38
C MET A 36 -15.93 23.06 48.05
N ALA A 37 -14.97 23.97 48.09
CA ALA A 37 -14.35 24.52 46.88
C ALA A 37 -13.98 23.41 45.92
N PRO A 38 -14.12 23.60 44.60
CA PRO A 38 -13.79 22.59 43.60
C PRO A 38 -12.32 22.14 43.76
N ARG A 39 -12.09 20.83 43.62
CA ARG A 39 -10.74 20.26 43.76
C ARG A 39 -9.84 20.65 42.57
N PHE A 40 -8.58 21.01 42.91
CA PHE A 40 -7.53 21.35 42.00
C PHE A 40 -6.38 20.34 42.18
N MET A 41 -6.10 19.51 41.16
CA MET A 41 -5.06 18.49 41.25
C MET A 41 -3.74 18.99 40.62
N VAL A 42 -2.64 18.73 41.30
CA VAL A 42 -1.28 18.98 40.80
C VAL A 42 -0.55 17.64 40.68
N ALA A 43 -0.35 17.16 39.48
CA ALA A 43 0.38 15.94 39.22
C ALA A 43 1.90 16.16 39.33
N ASN A 44 2.67 15.11 39.72
CA ASN A 44 4.12 15.15 39.59
C ASN A 44 4.51 15.31 38.11
N PRO A 45 5.52 16.13 37.78
CA PRO A 45 5.99 16.27 36.40
C PRO A 45 6.38 14.91 35.78
N PHE A 46 5.93 14.68 34.57
CA PHE A 46 6.32 13.48 33.82
C PHE A 46 7.78 13.60 33.36
N ALA A 47 8.64 12.71 33.87
CA ALA A 47 10.04 12.61 33.49
C ALA A 47 10.24 11.47 32.49
N PHE A 48 10.89 11.74 31.37
CA PHE A 48 11.17 10.71 30.35
C PHE A 48 12.25 9.73 30.79
N ALA A 49 13.22 10.17 31.60
CA ALA A 49 14.28 9.33 32.12
C ALA A 49 14.00 8.95 33.58
N PRO A 50 14.08 7.66 33.96
CA PRO A 50 13.89 7.21 35.34
C PRO A 50 14.85 7.89 36.34
N THR A 51 16.04 8.29 35.90
CA THR A 51 17.03 9.02 36.69
C THR A 51 16.55 10.38 37.18
N ASP A 52 15.56 10.97 36.54
CA ASP A 52 15.04 12.29 36.84
C ASP A 52 13.79 12.25 37.76
N SER A 53 13.37 11.04 38.18
CA SER A 53 12.17 10.83 39.01
C SER A 53 12.24 11.56 40.35
N GLY A 54 13.38 11.57 41.01
CA GLY A 54 13.57 12.29 42.27
C GLY A 54 13.39 13.81 42.12
N ALA A 55 13.92 14.37 41.02
CA ALA A 55 13.72 15.80 40.70
C ALA A 55 12.25 16.09 40.40
N ALA A 56 11.57 15.21 39.64
CA ALA A 56 10.16 15.38 39.28
C ALA A 56 9.25 15.39 40.54
N VAL A 57 9.47 14.46 41.48
CA VAL A 57 8.72 14.44 42.75
C VAL A 57 8.98 15.68 43.57
N ALA A 58 10.23 16.14 43.71
CA ALA A 58 10.60 17.35 44.44
C ALA A 58 9.97 18.64 43.82
N ILE A 59 9.97 18.73 42.49
CA ILE A 59 9.30 19.81 41.76
C ILE A 59 7.78 19.75 42.01
N GLY A 60 7.17 18.59 41.90
CA GLY A 60 5.74 18.38 42.16
C GLY A 60 5.31 18.73 43.58
N SER A 61 6.18 18.45 44.55
CA SER A 61 5.96 18.82 45.95
C SER A 61 6.00 20.36 46.13
N GLY A 62 7.04 21.04 45.60
CA GLY A 62 7.13 22.50 45.65
C GLY A 62 5.97 23.20 44.93
N LEU A 63 5.58 22.66 43.77
CA LEU A 63 4.43 23.17 43.02
C LEU A 63 3.12 23.04 43.80
N ARG A 64 2.85 21.89 44.43
CA ARG A 64 1.65 21.69 45.26
C ARG A 64 1.60 22.58 46.48
N GLU A 65 2.75 22.76 47.14
CA GLU A 65 2.87 23.63 48.33
C GLU A 65 2.48 25.07 47.99
N GLU A 66 3.09 25.64 46.98
CA GLU A 66 2.87 27.05 46.58
C GLU A 66 1.48 27.22 45.91
N MET A 67 1.02 26.22 45.21
CA MET A 67 -0.29 26.27 44.55
C MET A 67 -1.47 26.46 45.56
N LYS A 68 -1.30 26.12 46.84
CA LYS A 68 -2.32 26.36 47.86
C LYS A 68 -2.59 27.84 48.07
N ASP A 69 -1.53 28.64 48.01
CA ASP A 69 -1.62 30.09 48.13
C ASP A 69 -2.16 30.72 46.84
N VAL A 70 -1.69 30.22 45.67
CA VAL A 70 -2.12 30.68 44.34
C VAL A 70 -3.62 30.45 44.09
N VAL A 71 -4.18 29.30 44.46
CA VAL A 71 -5.62 29.02 44.24
C VAL A 71 -6.53 29.68 45.25
N GLY A 72 -5.99 30.19 46.36
CA GLY A 72 -6.70 30.90 47.39
C GLY A 72 -7.89 30.11 47.95
N ARG A 73 -9.09 30.78 48.01
CA ARG A 73 -10.34 30.20 48.50
C ARG A 73 -11.21 29.62 47.37
N ASP A 74 -10.86 29.85 46.13
CA ASP A 74 -11.69 29.49 44.99
C ASP A 74 -11.60 27.99 44.65
N PHE A 75 -10.46 27.37 45.05
CA PHE A 75 -10.21 25.95 44.81
C PHE A 75 -9.55 25.28 46.02
N GLN A 76 -9.69 23.97 46.13
CA GLN A 76 -9.00 23.15 47.12
C GLN A 76 -7.95 22.31 46.42
N VAL A 77 -6.68 22.54 46.70
CA VAL A 77 -5.57 21.71 46.20
C VAL A 77 -5.70 20.31 46.79
N VAL A 78 -5.61 19.28 45.94
CA VAL A 78 -5.57 17.89 46.38
C VAL A 78 -4.25 17.65 47.12
N GLU A 79 -4.34 17.30 48.40
CA GLU A 79 -3.19 17.02 49.25
C GLU A 79 -2.42 15.79 48.74
N GLN A 80 -1.08 15.78 48.97
CA GLN A 80 -0.23 14.66 48.53
C GLN A 80 -0.71 13.32 49.09
N GLN A 81 -1.15 13.27 50.32
CA GLN A 81 -1.68 12.05 50.93
C GLN A 81 -2.94 11.55 50.20
N GLN A 82 -3.87 12.44 49.89
CA GLN A 82 -5.11 12.10 49.14
C GLN A 82 -4.78 11.59 47.73
N MET A 83 -3.74 12.18 47.07
CA MET A 83 -3.29 11.74 45.78
C MET A 83 -2.63 10.35 45.87
N ASN A 84 -1.82 10.10 46.90
CA ASN A 84 -1.16 8.81 47.12
C ASN A 84 -2.18 7.71 47.46
N ASP A 85 -3.20 8.03 48.24
CA ASP A 85 -4.33 7.11 48.53
C ASP A 85 -5.04 6.72 47.24
N ALA A 86 -5.30 7.69 46.36
CA ALA A 86 -5.91 7.44 45.06
C ALA A 86 -4.97 6.63 44.14
N LEU A 87 -3.70 6.98 44.08
CA LEU A 87 -2.70 6.22 43.29
C LEU A 87 -2.68 4.75 43.72
N THR A 88 -2.61 4.48 45.02
CA THR A 88 -2.61 3.13 45.59
C THR A 88 -3.89 2.38 45.28
N GLN A 89 -5.06 3.05 45.35
CA GLN A 89 -6.34 2.44 45.00
C GLN A 89 -6.39 1.99 43.52
N TYR A 90 -5.69 2.67 42.64
CA TYR A 90 -5.60 2.29 41.22
C TYR A 90 -4.36 1.46 40.87
N GLY A 91 -3.64 0.92 41.88
CA GLY A 91 -2.50 0.01 41.69
C GLY A 91 -1.19 0.69 41.35
N TYR A 92 -1.09 2.02 41.51
CA TYR A 92 0.16 2.76 41.33
C TYR A 92 0.92 2.90 42.68
N PRO A 93 2.25 2.99 42.64
CA PRO A 93 3.02 3.32 43.85
C PRO A 93 2.73 4.77 44.30
N THR A 94 3.02 5.06 45.56
CA THR A 94 3.00 6.43 46.09
C THR A 94 3.98 7.32 45.31
N ASP A 95 3.60 8.58 45.13
CA ASP A 95 4.36 9.57 44.37
C ASP A 95 4.64 9.19 42.89
N ALA A 96 3.80 8.30 42.32
CA ALA A 96 3.95 7.85 40.94
C ALA A 96 4.00 9.04 39.98
N ILE A 97 4.90 8.92 38.99
CA ILE A 97 5.05 9.85 37.89
C ILE A 97 4.16 9.35 36.75
N LEU A 98 2.99 9.94 36.59
CA LEU A 98 2.02 9.57 35.56
C LEU A 98 2.22 10.39 34.30
N SER A 99 2.00 9.74 33.15
CA SER A 99 1.86 10.53 31.89
C SER A 99 0.69 11.52 32.02
N PRO A 100 0.70 12.64 31.26
CA PRO A 100 -0.39 13.63 31.31
C PRO A 100 -1.80 13.03 31.14
N ALA A 101 -1.94 12.01 30.28
CA ALA A 101 -3.21 11.30 30.05
C ALA A 101 -3.66 10.51 31.28
N LEU A 102 -2.76 9.74 31.89
CA LEU A 102 -3.05 8.97 33.11
C LEU A 102 -3.34 9.89 34.29
N ALA A 103 -2.58 10.98 34.45
CA ALA A 103 -2.83 12.00 35.47
C ALA A 103 -4.22 12.64 35.30
N THR A 104 -4.65 12.93 34.06
CA THR A 104 -5.99 13.44 33.77
C THR A 104 -7.06 12.41 34.13
N THR A 105 -6.82 11.13 33.86
CA THR A 105 -7.74 10.05 34.25
C THR A 105 -7.87 9.94 35.77
N LEU A 106 -6.74 10.03 36.49
CA LEU A 106 -6.75 10.05 37.97
C LEU A 106 -7.52 11.27 38.49
N ALA A 107 -7.32 12.45 37.90
CA ALA A 107 -8.04 13.67 38.27
C ALA A 107 -9.56 13.52 38.09
N LYS A 108 -10.01 12.87 37.02
CA LYS A 108 -11.44 12.52 36.83
C LYS A 108 -11.96 11.63 37.94
N ASN A 109 -11.24 10.60 38.30
CA ASN A 109 -11.63 9.61 39.29
C ASN A 109 -11.77 10.23 40.70
N ILE A 110 -10.88 11.19 41.04
CA ILE A 110 -10.95 11.91 42.32
C ILE A 110 -11.84 13.16 42.24
N GLN A 111 -12.56 13.35 41.15
CA GLN A 111 -13.49 14.47 40.92
C GLN A 111 -12.82 15.85 41.00
N ALA A 112 -11.58 15.95 40.56
CA ALA A 112 -10.93 17.25 40.41
C ALA A 112 -11.60 18.04 39.26
N ARG A 113 -11.77 19.36 39.45
CA ARG A 113 -12.29 20.24 38.40
C ARG A 113 -11.19 20.70 37.44
N PHE A 114 -10.01 20.96 38.00
CA PHE A 114 -8.82 21.36 37.23
C PHE A 114 -7.62 20.50 37.60
N ILE A 115 -6.70 20.41 36.64
CA ILE A 115 -5.43 19.71 36.82
C ILE A 115 -4.27 20.54 36.22
N VAL A 116 -3.13 20.52 36.93
CA VAL A 116 -1.82 20.84 36.34
C VAL A 116 -1.11 19.54 36.03
N THR A 117 -0.80 19.34 34.76
CA THR A 117 0.15 18.32 34.30
C THR A 117 1.40 19.01 33.79
N SER A 118 2.56 18.42 33.98
CA SER A 118 3.80 18.97 33.43
C SER A 118 4.73 17.89 32.92
N THR A 119 5.61 18.26 31.99
CA THR A 119 6.68 17.41 31.47
C THR A 119 8.04 18.04 31.82
N LEU A 120 8.94 17.19 32.29
CA LEU A 120 10.31 17.54 32.68
C LEU A 120 11.29 17.08 31.61
N ALA A 121 12.07 17.98 31.08
CA ALA A 121 13.13 17.68 30.12
C ALA A 121 14.47 18.27 30.60
N LYS A 122 15.58 17.57 30.30
CA LYS A 122 16.92 18.17 30.51
C LYS A 122 17.17 19.29 29.53
N SER A 123 17.67 20.43 30.02
CA SER A 123 18.08 21.54 29.19
C SER A 123 19.49 21.30 28.62
N GLN A 124 19.71 21.70 27.37
CA GLN A 124 21.04 21.65 26.75
C GLN A 124 22.09 22.54 27.48
N ARG A 125 21.63 23.51 28.26
CA ARG A 125 22.48 24.43 29.05
C ARG A 125 22.72 23.93 30.48
N GLY A 126 22.30 22.71 30.79
CA GLY A 126 22.26 22.17 32.13
C GLY A 126 20.97 22.51 32.89
N GLY A 127 20.65 21.73 33.92
CA GLY A 127 19.37 21.83 34.64
C GLY A 127 18.17 21.30 33.88
N TYR A 128 16.98 21.74 34.24
CA TYR A 128 15.71 21.25 33.71
C TYR A 128 14.90 22.32 33.02
N SER A 129 14.05 21.89 32.08
CA SER A 129 12.97 22.68 31.50
C SER A 129 11.64 22.01 31.83
N LEU A 130 10.67 22.80 32.27
CA LEU A 130 9.31 22.36 32.58
C LEU A 130 8.31 22.97 31.60
N THR A 131 7.49 22.15 31.00
CA THR A 131 6.30 22.57 30.26
C THR A 131 5.08 22.13 31.07
N ALA A 132 4.38 23.08 31.67
CA ALA A 132 3.20 22.83 32.47
C ALA A 132 1.92 23.26 31.73
N ARG A 133 0.88 22.44 31.81
CA ARG A 133 -0.44 22.71 31.27
C ARG A 133 -1.46 22.73 32.41
N VAL A 134 -2.18 23.82 32.56
CA VAL A 134 -3.35 23.93 33.45
C VAL A 134 -4.61 23.84 32.59
N VAL A 135 -5.49 22.90 32.92
CA VAL A 135 -6.69 22.61 32.13
C VAL A 135 -7.81 22.09 33.03
N GLY A 136 -9.06 22.42 32.70
CA GLY A 136 -10.22 21.74 33.31
C GLY A 136 -10.29 20.29 32.83
N VAL A 137 -10.59 19.40 33.74
CA VAL A 137 -10.54 17.94 33.51
C VAL A 137 -11.45 17.48 32.37
N ASN A 138 -12.50 18.26 32.05
CA ASN A 138 -13.43 18.02 30.96
C ASN A 138 -13.43 19.16 29.92
N ASP A 139 -12.40 20.00 29.91
CA ASP A 139 -12.31 21.13 28.99
C ASP A 139 -11.42 20.79 27.79
N ASP A 140 -11.77 21.30 26.63
CA ASP A 140 -11.07 21.06 25.36
C ASP A 140 -9.78 21.87 25.25
N ALA A 141 -9.69 22.98 25.94
CA ALA A 141 -8.52 23.86 25.95
C ALA A 141 -8.13 24.25 27.36
N GLY A 142 -6.87 24.51 27.56
CA GLY A 142 -6.27 25.00 28.78
C GLY A 142 -5.30 26.13 28.52
N ASN A 143 -4.21 26.14 29.29
CA ASN A 143 -3.10 27.08 29.13
C ASN A 143 -1.78 26.37 29.39
N VAL A 144 -0.73 26.75 28.65
CA VAL A 144 0.61 26.18 28.79
C VAL A 144 1.61 27.25 29.18
N VAL A 145 2.46 26.93 30.16
CA VAL A 145 3.63 27.75 30.58
C VAL A 145 4.86 26.87 30.46
N THR A 146 5.93 27.43 29.88
CA THR A 146 7.24 26.77 29.83
C THR A 146 8.25 27.60 30.56
N LEU A 147 8.97 26.99 31.52
CA LEU A 147 10.03 27.61 32.28
C LEU A 147 11.32 26.79 32.23
N ALA A 148 12.46 27.47 32.28
CA ALA A 148 13.75 26.84 32.51
C ALA A 148 14.18 27.01 33.97
N GLN A 149 14.81 25.99 34.54
CA GLN A 149 15.42 26.07 35.89
C GLN A 149 16.54 27.11 35.90
N GLN A 150 16.60 27.91 36.95
CA GLN A 150 17.65 28.88 37.14
C GLN A 150 18.91 28.24 37.74
N GLN A 151 20.05 28.89 37.54
CA GLN A 151 21.31 28.40 38.10
C GLN A 151 21.27 28.43 39.64
N GLY A 152 21.60 27.33 40.29
CA GLY A 152 21.56 27.20 41.74
C GLY A 152 20.17 26.97 42.33
N GLU A 153 19.10 26.96 41.54
CA GLU A 153 17.73 26.71 42.00
C GLU A 153 17.53 25.23 42.30
N SER A 154 17.03 24.90 43.48
CA SER A 154 16.67 23.52 43.80
C SER A 154 15.42 23.09 43.04
N PRO A 155 15.19 21.77 42.82
CA PRO A 155 13.97 21.27 42.18
C PRO A 155 12.69 21.76 42.88
N GLN A 156 12.65 21.79 44.19
CA GLN A 156 11.48 22.26 44.95
C GLN A 156 11.25 23.77 44.74
N GLN A 157 12.28 24.62 44.76
CA GLN A 157 12.15 26.03 44.45
C GLN A 157 11.67 26.28 43.03
N PHE A 158 12.15 25.46 42.07
CA PHE A 158 11.67 25.50 40.69
C PHE A 158 10.17 25.20 40.57
N GLY A 159 9.67 24.24 41.37
CA GLY A 159 8.25 23.95 41.47
C GLY A 159 7.42 25.11 42.02
N LYS A 160 7.92 25.79 43.06
CA LYS A 160 7.28 27.02 43.64
C LYS A 160 7.20 28.15 42.63
N ARG A 161 8.30 28.46 41.94
CA ARG A 161 8.32 29.47 40.89
C ARG A 161 7.41 29.14 39.69
N LEU A 162 7.18 27.85 39.41
CA LEU A 162 6.17 27.46 38.41
C LEU A 162 4.78 27.81 38.90
N ALA A 163 4.44 27.60 40.19
CA ALA A 163 3.13 27.98 40.73
C ALA A 163 2.89 29.49 40.61
N GLU A 164 3.88 30.32 40.98
CA GLU A 164 3.83 31.77 40.80
C GLU A 164 3.59 32.18 39.32
N ALA A 165 4.28 31.51 38.38
CA ALA A 165 4.06 31.75 36.95
C ALA A 165 2.67 31.30 36.42
N LEU A 166 2.00 30.39 37.11
CA LEU A 166 0.65 29.93 36.78
C LEU A 166 -0.42 30.83 37.46
N GLU A 167 -0.09 31.66 38.44
CA GLU A 167 -1.04 32.46 39.22
C GLU A 167 -2.03 33.25 38.34
N PRO A 168 -1.59 34.09 37.37
CA PRO A 168 -2.52 34.88 36.54
C PRO A 168 -3.49 34.00 35.74
N LEU A 169 -3.03 32.81 35.33
CA LEU A 169 -3.86 31.81 34.61
C LEU A 169 -4.90 31.19 35.53
N VAL A 170 -4.50 30.81 36.75
CA VAL A 170 -5.38 30.21 37.75
C VAL A 170 -6.45 31.20 38.21
N GLU A 171 -6.10 32.45 38.50
CA GLU A 171 -7.02 33.52 38.85
C GLU A 171 -8.09 33.79 37.77
N SER A 172 -7.71 33.67 36.50
CA SER A 172 -8.63 33.91 35.36
C SER A 172 -9.45 32.68 34.93
N LEU A 173 -9.18 31.47 35.48
CA LEU A 173 -9.93 30.25 35.17
C LEU A 173 -11.42 30.36 35.41
N PRO A 174 -11.92 30.92 36.52
CA PRO A 174 -13.36 31.06 36.77
C PRO A 174 -14.07 31.88 35.67
N ASP A 175 -13.44 32.98 35.21
CA ASP A 175 -14.00 33.78 34.13
C ASP A 175 -14.00 33.05 32.78
N ALA A 176 -12.90 32.40 32.42
CA ALA A 176 -12.83 31.59 31.21
C ALA A 176 -13.83 30.43 31.23
N LYS A 177 -14.01 29.77 32.38
CA LYS A 177 -14.97 28.69 32.56
C LYS A 177 -16.42 29.20 32.48
N SER A 178 -16.69 30.35 33.07
CA SER A 178 -18.00 31.02 33.00
C SER A 178 -18.41 31.32 31.56
N CYS A 179 -17.45 31.61 30.67
CA CYS A 179 -17.71 31.73 29.24
C CYS A 179 -18.28 30.44 28.66
N LEU A 180 -17.65 29.30 28.84
CA LEU A 180 -18.13 28.03 28.32
C LEU A 180 -19.50 27.64 28.89
N GLU A 181 -19.69 27.84 30.20
CA GLU A 181 -20.92 27.48 30.90
C GLU A 181 -22.13 28.34 30.46
N GLN A 182 -21.89 29.62 30.13
CA GLN A 182 -22.93 30.56 29.73
C GLN A 182 -23.06 30.72 28.19
N ARG A 183 -22.22 30.08 27.39
CA ARG A 183 -22.14 30.26 25.95
C ARG A 183 -23.51 30.19 25.25
N THR A 184 -24.30 29.18 25.55
CA THR A 184 -25.60 28.96 24.89
C THR A 184 -26.76 29.73 25.54
N SER A 185 -26.69 29.94 26.86
CA SER A 185 -27.80 30.55 27.61
C SER A 185 -27.73 32.07 27.70
N LYS A 186 -26.49 32.63 27.76
CA LYS A 186 -26.23 34.06 27.94
C LYS A 186 -24.96 34.46 27.14
N PRO A 187 -25.01 34.43 25.79
CA PRO A 187 -23.82 34.58 24.94
C PRO A 187 -23.06 35.90 25.11
N ASP A 188 -23.73 37.00 25.45
CA ASP A 188 -23.05 38.27 25.66
C ASP A 188 -22.30 38.29 27.01
N LYS A 189 -22.90 37.73 28.09
CA LYS A 189 -22.19 37.56 29.37
C LYS A 189 -21.03 36.58 29.25
N ALA A 190 -21.14 35.56 28.41
CA ALA A 190 -20.07 34.63 28.09
C ALA A 190 -18.91 35.36 27.41
N ALA A 191 -19.22 36.25 26.45
CA ALA A 191 -18.20 37.04 25.79
C ALA A 191 -17.49 37.99 26.75
N ASP A 192 -18.22 38.69 27.61
CA ASP A 192 -17.66 39.56 28.65
C ASP A 192 -16.73 38.81 29.60
N ALA A 193 -17.15 37.62 30.04
CA ALA A 193 -16.31 36.77 30.91
C ALA A 193 -15.01 36.35 30.20
N ALA A 194 -15.09 35.91 28.93
CA ALA A 194 -13.89 35.59 28.16
C ALA A 194 -12.96 36.82 28.00
N GLN A 195 -13.50 38.01 27.71
CA GLN A 195 -12.73 39.23 27.58
C GLN A 195 -12.03 39.61 28.89
N LYS A 196 -12.68 39.38 30.04
CA LYS A 196 -12.07 39.60 31.34
C LYS A 196 -10.86 38.67 31.55
N ALA A 197 -10.98 37.38 31.21
CA ALA A 197 -9.86 36.45 31.28
C ALA A 197 -8.72 36.83 30.32
N ILE A 198 -9.05 37.27 29.10
CA ILE A 198 -8.05 37.71 28.12
C ILE A 198 -7.33 39.01 28.55
N LYS A 199 -8.04 39.90 29.25
CA LYS A 199 -7.42 41.12 29.80
C LYS A 199 -6.38 40.76 30.85
N ALA A 200 -6.60 39.74 31.67
CA ALA A 200 -5.60 39.26 32.64
C ALA A 200 -4.47 38.51 31.92
N VAL A 201 -4.80 37.62 30.98
CA VAL A 201 -3.83 36.83 30.21
C VAL A 201 -4.15 36.94 28.73
N PRO A 202 -3.45 37.75 27.93
CA PRO A 202 -3.75 38.00 26.51
C PRO A 202 -3.78 36.76 25.63
N THR A 203 -3.05 35.70 26.00
CA THR A 203 -3.01 34.41 25.28
C THR A 203 -3.83 33.33 25.95
N HIS A 204 -4.84 33.69 26.78
CA HIS A 204 -5.60 32.72 27.55
C HIS A 204 -6.33 31.72 26.63
N GLY A 205 -5.79 30.46 26.52
CA GLY A 205 -6.23 29.46 25.53
C GLY A 205 -7.72 29.10 25.65
N LEU A 206 -8.20 28.81 26.87
CA LEU A 206 -9.61 28.47 27.11
C LEU A 206 -10.56 29.63 26.77
N ALA A 207 -10.21 30.88 27.13
CA ALA A 207 -11.04 32.03 26.83
C ALA A 207 -11.13 32.30 25.33
N HIS A 208 -10.02 32.23 24.61
CA HIS A 208 -10.02 32.35 23.16
C HIS A 208 -10.77 31.18 22.49
N TYR A 209 -10.63 29.97 22.98
CA TYR A 209 -11.40 28.83 22.46
C TYR A 209 -12.90 29.06 22.63
N CYS A 210 -13.34 29.55 23.80
CA CYS A 210 -14.74 29.91 24.03
C CYS A 210 -15.23 31.00 23.05
N LEU A 211 -14.44 32.05 22.81
CA LEU A 211 -14.80 33.09 21.83
C LEU A 211 -14.90 32.53 20.40
N ALA A 212 -14.04 31.58 20.03
CA ALA A 212 -14.13 30.91 18.74
C ALA A 212 -15.46 30.15 18.62
N LEU A 213 -15.85 29.42 19.67
CA LEU A 213 -17.14 28.71 19.70
C LEU A 213 -18.33 29.68 19.64
N LEU A 214 -18.29 30.80 20.39
CA LEU A 214 -19.31 31.85 20.33
C LEU A 214 -19.42 32.46 18.92
N ALA A 215 -18.31 32.72 18.26
CA ALA A 215 -18.27 33.21 16.89
C ALA A 215 -18.88 32.20 15.92
N GLN A 216 -18.62 30.91 16.10
CA GLN A 216 -19.26 29.84 15.32
C GLN A 216 -20.79 29.79 15.54
N ASP A 217 -21.24 29.84 16.81
CA ASP A 217 -22.66 29.83 17.16
C ASP A 217 -23.41 31.02 16.55
N LYS A 218 -22.77 32.21 16.54
CA LYS A 218 -23.29 33.45 15.94
C LYS A 218 -23.13 33.48 14.41
N LYS A 219 -22.56 32.44 13.78
CA LYS A 219 -22.24 32.37 12.35
C LYS A 219 -21.40 33.59 11.87
N ALA A 220 -20.49 34.02 12.72
CA ALA A 220 -19.55 35.10 12.40
C ALA A 220 -18.64 34.73 11.23
N PRO A 221 -17.99 35.71 10.57
CA PRO A 221 -17.03 35.42 9.51
C PRO A 221 -15.95 34.43 9.97
N ARG A 222 -15.57 33.50 9.10
CA ARG A 222 -14.53 32.49 9.37
C ARG A 222 -13.23 33.10 9.90
N THR A 223 -12.86 34.27 9.38
CA THR A 223 -11.65 35.00 9.81
C THR A 223 -11.65 35.30 11.31
N GLU A 224 -12.80 35.59 11.89
CA GLU A 224 -12.95 35.84 13.33
C GLU A 224 -12.78 34.54 14.12
N VAL A 225 -13.42 33.45 13.68
CA VAL A 225 -13.28 32.12 14.29
C VAL A 225 -11.81 31.68 14.27
N VAL A 226 -11.15 31.75 13.10
CA VAL A 226 -9.73 31.39 12.94
C VAL A 226 -8.83 32.25 13.82
N LYS A 227 -9.04 33.56 13.90
CA LYS A 227 -8.29 34.47 14.78
C LYS A 227 -8.29 34.00 16.23
N HIS A 228 -9.48 33.64 16.74
CA HIS A 228 -9.59 33.17 18.12
C HIS A 228 -9.00 31.76 18.30
N LEU A 229 -9.18 30.84 17.34
CA LEU A 229 -8.56 29.51 17.39
C LEU A 229 -7.03 29.58 17.33
N GLN A 230 -6.46 30.47 16.53
CA GLN A 230 -5.02 30.71 16.49
C GLN A 230 -4.50 31.29 17.83
N ALA A 231 -5.26 32.18 18.47
CA ALA A 231 -4.88 32.67 19.80
C ALA A 231 -4.99 31.55 20.85
N ALA A 232 -6.02 30.71 20.77
CA ALA A 232 -6.19 29.55 21.62
C ALA A 232 -5.03 28.54 21.48
N SER A 233 -4.59 28.25 20.25
CA SER A 233 -3.45 27.36 20.01
C SER A 233 -2.10 27.91 20.49
N LYS A 234 -1.97 29.24 20.56
CA LYS A 234 -0.79 29.88 21.18
C LYS A 234 -0.81 29.73 22.70
N GLY A 235 -1.98 29.87 23.32
CA GLY A 235 -2.15 29.69 24.76
C GLY A 235 -2.10 28.23 25.21
N ASP A 236 -2.63 27.32 24.40
CA ASP A 236 -2.59 25.87 24.64
C ASP A 236 -2.19 25.11 23.36
N PRO A 237 -0.91 25.04 23.03
CA PRO A 237 -0.42 24.28 21.88
C PRO A 237 -0.57 22.76 22.04
N LEU A 238 -0.98 22.27 23.20
CA LEU A 238 -1.21 20.85 23.48
C LEU A 238 -2.69 20.46 23.39
N SER A 239 -3.56 21.36 22.94
CA SER A 239 -4.98 21.08 22.77
C SER A 239 -5.27 20.44 21.40
N LEU A 240 -5.53 19.13 21.39
CA LEU A 240 -5.99 18.43 20.17
C LEU A 240 -7.31 18.99 19.63
N PRO A 241 -8.36 19.31 20.45
CA PRO A 241 -9.58 19.93 19.96
C PRO A 241 -9.39 21.28 19.26
N VAL A 242 -8.49 22.14 19.76
CA VAL A 242 -8.18 23.43 19.12
C VAL A 242 -7.55 23.22 17.75
N TRP A 243 -6.57 22.32 17.64
CA TRP A 243 -5.95 21.98 16.35
C TRP A 243 -6.92 21.34 15.38
N THR A 244 -7.82 20.48 15.87
CA THR A 244 -8.90 19.88 15.05
C THR A 244 -9.85 20.95 14.51
N ALA A 245 -10.23 21.92 15.36
CA ALA A 245 -11.09 23.02 14.93
C ALA A 245 -10.37 23.91 13.89
N LEU A 246 -9.08 24.22 14.07
CA LEU A 246 -8.28 24.94 13.07
C LEU A 246 -8.20 24.20 11.76
N ALA A 247 -7.89 22.91 11.77
CA ALA A 247 -7.84 22.07 10.58
C ALA A 247 -9.17 22.10 9.81
N THR A 248 -10.29 22.00 10.53
CA THR A 248 -11.62 22.07 9.93
C THR A 248 -11.88 23.42 9.26
N GLN A 249 -11.49 24.53 9.90
CA GLN A 249 -11.67 25.86 9.33
C GLN A 249 -10.81 26.07 8.08
N TYR A 250 -9.56 25.59 8.10
CA TYR A 250 -8.65 25.68 6.96
C TYR A 250 -9.10 24.78 5.78
N GLN A 251 -9.55 23.56 6.06
CA GLN A 251 -10.13 22.67 5.03
C GLN A 251 -11.34 23.31 4.34
N GLN A 252 -12.27 23.89 5.10
CA GLN A 252 -13.44 24.58 4.56
C GLN A 252 -13.07 25.85 3.73
N ALA A 253 -11.89 26.40 3.98
CA ALA A 253 -11.34 27.52 3.23
C ALA A 253 -10.53 27.08 1.98
N ASN A 254 -10.31 25.78 1.79
CA ASN A 254 -9.36 25.22 0.83
C ASN A 254 -7.91 25.74 1.07
N ASP A 255 -7.58 26.09 2.31
CA ASP A 255 -6.25 26.51 2.71
C ASP A 255 -5.40 25.28 3.05
N THR A 256 -4.86 24.65 2.02
CA THR A 256 -4.10 23.42 2.13
C THR A 256 -2.87 23.60 3.01
N ALA A 257 -2.15 24.71 2.90
CA ALA A 257 -0.91 24.95 3.64
C ALA A 257 -1.16 24.95 5.16
N ASN A 258 -2.14 25.72 5.63
CA ASN A 258 -2.47 25.77 7.05
C ASN A 258 -3.15 24.49 7.54
N THR A 259 -3.90 23.79 6.68
CA THR A 259 -4.44 22.47 7.01
C THR A 259 -3.33 21.46 7.32
N LEU A 260 -2.28 21.43 6.50
CA LEU A 260 -1.11 20.55 6.72
C LEU A 260 -0.40 20.87 8.05
N VAL A 261 -0.24 22.16 8.36
CA VAL A 261 0.35 22.58 9.64
C VAL A 261 -0.51 22.09 10.82
N ALA A 262 -1.82 22.32 10.76
CA ALA A 262 -2.73 21.89 11.84
C ALA A 262 -2.70 20.36 12.03
N PHE A 263 -2.64 19.57 10.96
CA PHE A 263 -2.55 18.13 11.04
C PHE A 263 -1.23 17.63 11.62
N LYS A 264 -0.10 18.23 11.26
CA LYS A 264 1.19 17.93 11.90
C LYS A 264 1.15 18.20 13.39
N GLU A 265 0.55 19.31 13.80
CA GLU A 265 0.37 19.62 15.22
C GLU A 265 -0.58 18.64 15.94
N MET A 266 -1.65 18.18 15.29
CA MET A 266 -2.52 17.14 15.86
C MET A 266 -1.75 15.85 16.14
N LEU A 267 -0.87 15.41 15.22
CA LEU A 267 -0.03 14.22 15.43
C LEU A 267 1.04 14.47 16.52
N ARG A 268 1.59 15.68 16.60
CA ARG A 268 2.53 16.04 17.67
C ARG A 268 1.89 15.98 19.05
N VAL A 269 0.61 16.40 19.16
CA VAL A 269 -0.16 16.37 20.42
C VAL A 269 -0.62 14.96 20.79
N ALA A 270 -0.97 14.14 19.80
CA ALA A 270 -1.48 12.78 19.98
C ALA A 270 -0.66 11.75 19.17
N PRO A 271 0.64 11.58 19.46
CA PRO A 271 1.55 10.78 18.64
C PRO A 271 1.22 9.29 18.62
N THR A 272 0.58 8.76 19.66
CA THR A 272 0.19 7.35 19.78
C THR A 272 -1.24 7.07 19.27
N ASN A 273 -1.96 8.09 18.79
CA ASN A 273 -3.31 7.91 18.26
C ASN A 273 -3.25 7.35 16.84
N GLN A 274 -3.27 6.03 16.74
CA GLN A 274 -3.18 5.32 15.46
C GLN A 274 -4.33 5.68 14.52
N LYS A 275 -5.57 5.77 15.03
CA LYS A 275 -6.73 6.12 14.21
C LYS A 275 -6.58 7.50 13.56
N LEU A 276 -6.16 8.50 14.35
CA LEU A 276 -5.86 9.83 13.82
C LEU A 276 -4.76 9.78 12.75
N ARG A 277 -3.70 9.02 12.98
CA ARG A 277 -2.60 8.85 12.03
C ARG A 277 -3.07 8.26 10.70
N GLU A 278 -3.90 7.23 10.74
CA GLU A 278 -4.49 6.62 9.53
C GLU A 278 -5.41 7.58 8.78
N GLU A 279 -6.25 8.34 9.49
CA GLU A 279 -7.14 9.33 8.89
C GLU A 279 -6.35 10.44 8.18
N LEU A 280 -5.31 10.96 8.83
CA LEU A 280 -4.45 11.99 8.25
C LEU A 280 -3.60 11.45 7.10
N PHE A 281 -3.08 10.23 7.20
CA PHE A 281 -2.39 9.56 6.12
C PHE A 281 -3.27 9.48 4.85
N LYS A 282 -4.50 9.00 5.00
CA LYS A 282 -5.46 8.93 3.88
C LYS A 282 -5.74 10.32 3.29
N TYR A 283 -5.91 11.31 4.14
CA TYR A 283 -6.12 12.68 3.69
C TYR A 283 -4.94 13.20 2.87
N PHE A 284 -3.71 12.99 3.30
CA PHE A 284 -2.52 13.43 2.58
C PHE A 284 -2.38 12.76 1.22
N LEU A 285 -2.63 11.45 1.13
CA LEU A 285 -2.63 10.75 -0.16
C LEU A 285 -3.70 11.29 -1.12
N GLN A 286 -4.93 11.49 -0.64
CA GLN A 286 -6.04 11.96 -1.46
C GLN A 286 -5.90 13.40 -1.92
N SER A 287 -5.20 14.22 -1.13
CA SER A 287 -4.92 15.63 -1.47
C SER A 287 -3.63 15.83 -2.28
N GLY A 288 -2.96 14.75 -2.71
CA GLY A 288 -1.78 14.82 -3.56
C GLY A 288 -0.49 15.17 -2.84
N HIS A 289 -0.37 14.81 -1.55
CA HIS A 289 0.82 15.01 -0.72
C HIS A 289 1.41 13.67 -0.21
N PRO A 290 1.83 12.76 -1.12
CA PRO A 290 2.31 11.44 -0.74
C PRO A 290 3.61 11.48 0.08
N GLU A 291 4.45 12.51 -0.07
CA GLU A 291 5.66 12.70 0.74
C GLU A 291 5.29 12.93 2.21
N THR A 292 4.27 13.76 2.47
CA THR A 292 3.79 13.99 3.84
C THR A 292 3.11 12.75 4.42
N ALA A 293 2.39 11.98 3.59
CA ALA A 293 1.84 10.70 4.02
C ALA A 293 2.96 9.72 4.42
N LEU A 294 4.07 9.68 3.67
CA LEU A 294 5.23 8.88 4.01
C LEU A 294 5.86 9.33 5.34
N GLU A 295 6.05 10.64 5.56
CA GLU A 295 6.52 11.19 6.84
C GLU A 295 5.62 10.74 8.01
N VAL A 296 4.30 10.80 7.85
CA VAL A 296 3.32 10.38 8.87
C VAL A 296 3.48 8.90 9.23
N ALA A 297 3.71 8.03 8.25
CA ALA A 297 3.96 6.62 8.50
C ALA A 297 5.31 6.40 9.20
N ASP A 298 6.37 7.07 8.72
CA ASP A 298 7.73 6.94 9.28
C ASP A 298 7.82 7.45 10.73
N GLU A 299 7.15 8.56 11.04
CA GLU A 299 7.07 9.04 12.44
C GLU A 299 6.30 8.08 13.34
N GLY A 300 5.25 7.43 12.80
CA GLY A 300 4.56 6.36 13.51
C GLY A 300 5.48 5.18 13.83
N LEU A 301 6.28 4.76 12.86
CA LEU A 301 7.23 3.66 13.00
C LEU A 301 8.38 3.97 13.97
N LYS A 302 8.75 5.25 14.18
CA LYS A 302 9.70 5.64 15.24
C LYS A 302 9.12 5.39 16.64
N ILE A 303 7.81 5.47 16.80
CA ILE A 303 7.11 5.28 18.07
C ILE A 303 6.80 3.80 18.28
N ASP A 304 6.31 3.12 17.25
CA ASP A 304 5.95 1.71 17.25
C ASP A 304 6.59 0.98 16.05
N PRO A 305 7.86 0.53 16.20
CA PRO A 305 8.61 -0.13 15.12
C PRO A 305 8.07 -1.51 14.70
N TYR A 306 7.19 -2.09 15.50
CA TYR A 306 6.62 -3.42 15.24
C TYR A 306 5.17 -3.35 14.76
N ASN A 307 4.72 -2.22 14.26
CA ASN A 307 3.36 -2.03 13.77
C ASN A 307 3.24 -2.37 12.28
N ALA A 308 2.71 -3.54 11.98
CA ALA A 308 2.54 -4.02 10.61
C ALA A 308 1.64 -3.08 9.76
N ASP A 309 0.61 -2.44 10.37
CA ASP A 309 -0.28 -1.53 9.65
C ASP A 309 0.44 -0.26 9.20
N LEU A 310 1.39 0.24 9.98
CA LEU A 310 2.20 1.39 9.58
C LEU A 310 3.14 1.06 8.41
N TYR A 311 3.65 -0.17 8.33
CA TYR A 311 4.42 -0.60 7.15
C TYR A 311 3.55 -0.72 5.91
N ASP A 312 2.27 -1.14 6.03
CA ASP A 312 1.33 -1.12 4.90
C ASP A 312 1.06 0.32 4.44
N LEU A 313 0.81 1.25 5.37
CA LEU A 313 0.68 2.68 5.04
C LEU A 313 1.92 3.20 4.34
N LYS A 314 3.12 2.91 4.87
CA LYS A 314 4.40 3.28 4.24
C LYS A 314 4.50 2.75 2.82
N SER A 315 4.15 1.48 2.60
CA SER A 315 4.18 0.88 1.26
C SER A 315 3.26 1.61 0.29
N ASN A 316 2.06 2.01 0.74
CA ASN A 316 1.11 2.75 -0.07
C ASN A 316 1.66 4.12 -0.48
N ALA A 317 2.26 4.88 0.46
CA ALA A 317 2.88 6.16 0.15
C ALA A 317 4.05 6.00 -0.84
N CYS A 318 4.90 4.99 -0.65
CA CYS A 318 6.00 4.68 -1.56
C CYS A 318 5.51 4.35 -2.98
N LEU A 319 4.40 3.61 -3.11
CA LEU A 319 3.79 3.32 -4.43
C LEU A 319 3.28 4.59 -5.10
N PHE A 320 2.61 5.49 -4.38
CA PHE A 320 2.18 6.79 -4.91
C PHE A 320 3.35 7.64 -5.40
N LEU A 321 4.51 7.52 -4.75
CA LEU A 321 5.76 8.18 -5.14
C LEU A 321 6.54 7.44 -6.23
N SER A 322 6.01 6.33 -6.75
CA SER A 322 6.71 5.44 -7.67
C SER A 322 8.08 4.95 -7.12
N ASN A 323 8.23 4.96 -5.80
CA ASN A 323 9.40 4.42 -5.13
C ASN A 323 9.18 2.93 -4.83
N PHE A 324 9.30 2.12 -5.88
CA PHE A 324 8.98 0.69 -5.83
C PHE A 324 9.87 -0.09 -4.85
N LYS A 325 11.15 0.28 -4.77
CA LYS A 325 12.08 -0.33 -3.81
C LYS A 325 11.61 -0.10 -2.37
N CYS A 326 11.27 1.13 -2.02
CA CYS A 326 10.70 1.48 -0.71
C CYS A 326 9.44 0.67 -0.41
N ALA A 327 8.55 0.53 -1.40
CA ALA A 327 7.30 -0.21 -1.24
C ALA A 327 7.55 -1.69 -0.94
N VAL A 328 8.47 -2.34 -1.68
CA VAL A 328 8.83 -3.74 -1.45
C VAL A 328 9.49 -3.92 -0.08
N ASP A 329 10.45 -3.06 0.29
CA ASP A 329 11.13 -3.11 1.58
C ASP A 329 10.13 -2.99 2.76
N ALA A 330 9.15 -2.08 2.64
CA ALA A 330 8.10 -1.90 3.64
C ALA A 330 7.18 -3.13 3.74
N LEU A 331 6.75 -3.68 2.61
CA LEU A 331 5.91 -4.88 2.59
C LEU A 331 6.64 -6.13 3.12
N GLU A 332 7.93 -6.29 2.81
CA GLU A 332 8.73 -7.37 3.40
C GLU A 332 8.83 -7.26 4.92
N THR A 333 8.99 -6.04 5.44
CA THR A 333 9.02 -5.79 6.88
C THR A 333 7.64 -6.02 7.51
N MET A 334 6.55 -5.58 6.85
CA MET A 334 5.18 -5.90 7.27
C MET A 334 4.99 -7.43 7.42
N TYR A 335 5.40 -8.19 6.41
CA TYR A 335 5.28 -9.66 6.42
C TYR A 335 6.12 -10.31 7.53
N ALA A 336 7.32 -9.80 7.77
CA ALA A 336 8.19 -10.28 8.85
C ALA A 336 7.63 -9.97 10.24
N THR A 337 6.92 -8.84 10.37
CA THR A 337 6.29 -8.39 11.62
C THR A 337 5.00 -9.17 11.91
N ASP A 338 4.12 -9.30 10.92
CA ASP A 338 2.86 -10.04 11.04
C ASP A 338 2.45 -10.67 9.70
N SER A 339 2.86 -11.92 9.47
CA SER A 339 2.54 -12.66 8.25
C SER A 339 1.06 -13.04 8.13
N THR A 340 0.26 -12.93 9.21
CA THR A 340 -1.18 -13.23 9.16
C THR A 340 -1.96 -12.20 8.34
N LYS A 341 -1.44 -10.98 8.24
CA LYS A 341 -2.00 -9.89 7.42
C LYS A 341 -1.72 -10.01 5.92
N ALA A 342 -0.87 -10.99 5.52
CA ALA A 342 -0.57 -11.20 4.12
C ALA A 342 -1.69 -11.96 3.41
N ASP A 343 -2.63 -11.22 2.89
CA ASP A 343 -3.74 -11.68 2.05
C ASP A 343 -3.40 -11.63 0.55
N THR A 344 -4.38 -11.86 -0.30
CA THR A 344 -4.22 -11.77 -1.76
C THR A 344 -3.75 -10.40 -2.23
N LEU A 345 -4.25 -9.32 -1.59
CA LEU A 345 -3.90 -7.95 -1.93
C LEU A 345 -2.42 -7.67 -1.61
N PHE A 346 -1.93 -8.16 -0.47
CA PHE A 346 -0.51 -8.07 -0.11
C PHE A 346 0.38 -8.69 -1.19
N PHE A 347 0.12 -9.96 -1.57
CA PHE A 347 0.96 -10.64 -2.56
C PHE A 347 0.89 -9.99 -3.94
N THR A 348 -0.28 -9.48 -4.32
CA THR A 348 -0.44 -8.72 -5.56
C THR A 348 0.35 -7.42 -5.52
N LYS A 349 0.25 -6.66 -4.43
CA LYS A 349 0.93 -5.38 -4.23
C LYS A 349 2.44 -5.52 -4.26
N ILE A 350 3.01 -6.49 -3.52
CA ILE A 350 4.47 -6.68 -3.46
C ILE A 350 5.02 -7.20 -4.78
N SER A 351 4.28 -8.08 -5.48
CA SER A 351 4.68 -8.56 -6.79
C SER A 351 4.61 -7.45 -7.84
N ALA A 352 3.56 -6.62 -7.80
CA ALA A 352 3.45 -5.44 -8.67
C ALA A 352 4.62 -4.48 -8.44
N ALA A 353 4.89 -4.12 -7.18
CA ALA A 353 5.99 -3.21 -6.86
C ALA A 353 7.35 -3.76 -7.31
N ALA A 354 7.60 -5.06 -7.15
CA ALA A 354 8.83 -5.69 -7.59
C ALA A 354 8.95 -5.78 -9.13
N ALA A 355 7.82 -5.79 -9.84
CA ALA A 355 7.76 -5.86 -11.30
C ALA A 355 7.92 -4.50 -12.00
N GLU A 356 7.73 -3.40 -11.27
CA GLU A 356 7.71 -2.04 -11.82
C GLU A 356 9.06 -1.32 -11.69
N GLY A 357 9.18 -0.17 -12.39
CA GLY A 357 10.38 0.67 -12.43
C GLY A 357 11.29 0.37 -13.62
N GLU A 358 12.32 1.19 -13.81
CA GLU A 358 13.29 1.04 -14.89
C GLU A 358 14.12 -0.24 -14.75
N GLN A 359 14.34 -0.69 -13.53
CA GLN A 359 15.04 -1.93 -13.19
C GLN A 359 14.20 -2.76 -12.23
N PRO A 360 13.31 -3.63 -12.74
CA PRO A 360 12.50 -4.52 -11.91
C PRO A 360 13.37 -5.42 -11.02
N ASP A 361 12.95 -5.59 -9.78
CA ASP A 361 13.60 -6.54 -8.86
C ASP A 361 13.11 -7.97 -9.13
N THR A 362 13.72 -8.56 -10.15
CA THR A 362 13.33 -9.90 -10.64
C THR A 362 13.42 -10.97 -9.56
N ALA A 363 14.40 -10.88 -8.65
CA ALA A 363 14.59 -11.85 -7.58
C ALA A 363 13.42 -11.79 -6.56
N ARG A 364 13.04 -10.57 -6.15
CA ARG A 364 11.90 -10.36 -5.25
C ARG A 364 10.57 -10.67 -5.94
N LEU A 365 10.42 -10.30 -7.21
CA LEU A 365 9.24 -10.65 -8.00
C LEU A 365 9.04 -12.17 -8.05
N LEU A 366 10.09 -12.92 -8.35
CA LEU A 366 10.02 -14.39 -8.37
C LEU A 366 9.68 -14.97 -6.99
N LYS A 367 10.39 -14.53 -5.94
CA LYS A 367 10.16 -14.96 -4.56
C LYS A 367 8.69 -14.76 -4.14
N TRP A 368 8.18 -13.54 -4.29
CA TRP A 368 6.88 -13.17 -3.75
C TRP A 368 5.71 -13.70 -4.59
N SER A 369 5.86 -13.75 -5.91
CA SER A 369 4.86 -14.38 -6.77
C SER A 369 4.78 -15.90 -6.55
N GLN A 370 5.90 -16.59 -6.30
CA GLN A 370 5.92 -18.02 -5.94
C GLN A 370 5.20 -18.27 -4.60
N ILE A 371 5.47 -17.45 -3.57
CA ILE A 371 4.80 -17.57 -2.27
C ILE A 371 3.30 -17.29 -2.43
N GLY A 372 2.95 -16.25 -3.17
CA GLY A 372 1.57 -15.86 -3.43
C GLY A 372 0.78 -16.95 -4.16
N VAL A 373 1.36 -17.52 -5.23
CA VAL A 373 0.72 -18.61 -5.98
C VAL A 373 0.62 -19.92 -5.18
N ARG A 374 1.56 -20.20 -4.26
CA ARG A 374 1.41 -21.35 -3.34
C ARG A 374 0.23 -21.17 -2.40
N LYS A 375 0.01 -19.95 -1.90
CA LYS A 375 -1.10 -19.65 -0.98
C LYS A 375 -2.44 -19.49 -1.71
N TYR A 376 -2.40 -18.92 -2.92
CA TYR A 376 -3.57 -18.65 -3.77
C TYR A 376 -3.36 -19.19 -5.19
N PRO A 377 -3.42 -20.51 -5.37
CA PRO A 377 -2.97 -21.19 -6.61
C PRO A 377 -3.77 -20.80 -7.85
N ASP A 378 -5.00 -20.36 -7.70
CA ASP A 378 -5.90 -20.03 -8.79
C ASP A 378 -6.10 -18.53 -9.04
N ASN A 379 -5.31 -17.69 -8.35
CA ASN A 379 -5.42 -16.26 -8.55
C ASN A 379 -4.75 -15.83 -9.88
N PRO A 380 -5.51 -15.28 -10.85
CA PRO A 380 -4.99 -14.98 -12.18
C PRO A 380 -3.91 -13.89 -12.16
N THR A 381 -4.06 -12.88 -11.31
CA THR A 381 -3.09 -11.78 -11.18
C THR A 381 -1.74 -12.29 -10.67
N LEU A 382 -1.74 -13.14 -9.64
CA LEU A 382 -0.52 -13.73 -9.09
C LEU A 382 0.14 -14.69 -10.08
N LEU A 383 -0.65 -15.47 -10.82
CA LEU A 383 -0.15 -16.30 -11.93
C LEU A 383 0.50 -15.44 -13.01
N GLY A 384 -0.09 -14.28 -13.33
CA GLY A 384 0.50 -13.33 -14.29
C GLY A 384 1.86 -12.80 -13.83
N TYR A 385 2.00 -12.38 -12.56
CA TYR A 385 3.28 -11.95 -12.02
C TYR A 385 4.32 -13.07 -11.98
N LEU A 386 3.90 -14.30 -11.64
CA LEU A 386 4.79 -15.46 -11.65
C LEU A 386 5.27 -15.78 -13.06
N ASN A 387 4.37 -15.71 -14.06
CA ASN A 387 4.71 -15.89 -15.46
C ASN A 387 5.74 -14.85 -15.92
N ARG A 388 5.51 -13.56 -15.59
CA ARG A 388 6.44 -12.47 -15.88
C ARG A 388 7.81 -12.70 -15.21
N ALA A 389 7.84 -13.14 -13.95
CA ALA A 389 9.08 -13.46 -13.26
C ALA A 389 9.88 -14.57 -13.94
N TYR A 390 9.21 -15.64 -14.34
CA TYR A 390 9.86 -16.75 -15.06
C TYR A 390 10.34 -16.32 -16.46
N SER A 391 9.57 -15.49 -17.16
CA SER A 391 10.01 -14.92 -18.46
C SER A 391 11.27 -14.08 -18.30
N MET A 392 11.32 -13.20 -17.30
CA MET A 392 12.48 -12.33 -17.02
C MET A 392 13.73 -13.14 -16.59
N THR A 393 13.55 -14.31 -16.00
CA THR A 393 14.64 -15.21 -15.57
C THR A 393 14.98 -16.27 -16.62
N GLY A 394 14.33 -16.28 -17.77
CA GLY A 394 14.55 -17.24 -18.86
C GLY A 394 14.15 -18.69 -18.52
N GLN A 395 13.27 -18.89 -17.55
CA GLN A 395 12.81 -20.22 -17.12
C GLN A 395 11.64 -20.70 -17.99
N VAL A 396 11.95 -21.07 -19.24
CA VAL A 396 10.95 -21.38 -20.29
C VAL A 396 9.96 -22.45 -19.86
N ASP A 397 10.41 -23.55 -19.24
CA ASP A 397 9.48 -24.63 -18.80
C ASP A 397 8.50 -24.15 -17.74
N SER A 398 8.95 -23.27 -16.84
CA SER A 398 8.09 -22.67 -15.83
C SER A 398 7.08 -21.70 -16.46
N VAL A 399 7.49 -20.92 -17.49
CA VAL A 399 6.59 -20.06 -18.27
C VAL A 399 5.49 -20.90 -18.89
N VAL A 400 5.86 -21.99 -19.57
CA VAL A 400 4.94 -22.93 -20.23
C VAL A 400 3.93 -23.50 -19.21
N ALA A 401 4.43 -23.98 -18.09
CA ALA A 401 3.59 -24.59 -17.06
C ALA A 401 2.58 -23.58 -16.45
N VAL A 402 3.03 -22.36 -16.18
CA VAL A 402 2.15 -21.31 -15.62
C VAL A 402 1.16 -20.82 -16.66
N THR A 403 1.62 -20.55 -17.90
CA THR A 403 0.75 -20.10 -19.00
C THR A 403 -0.34 -21.14 -19.30
N SER A 404 0.01 -22.43 -19.31
CA SER A 404 -0.99 -23.51 -19.50
C SER A 404 -2.11 -23.45 -18.45
N ARG A 405 -1.79 -23.13 -17.19
CA ARG A 405 -2.78 -22.95 -16.12
C ARG A 405 -3.64 -21.72 -16.34
N ILE A 406 -3.05 -20.62 -16.83
CA ILE A 406 -3.75 -19.36 -17.12
C ILE A 406 -4.76 -19.58 -18.25
N ILE A 407 -4.33 -20.09 -19.41
CA ILE A 407 -5.19 -20.26 -20.60
C ILE A 407 -6.28 -21.32 -20.42
N ALA A 408 -6.08 -22.27 -19.51
CA ALA A 408 -7.12 -23.26 -19.17
C ALA A 408 -8.34 -22.64 -18.47
N LYS A 409 -8.20 -21.47 -17.87
CA LYS A 409 -9.24 -20.78 -17.09
C LYS A 409 -9.67 -19.44 -17.68
N ASP A 410 -8.81 -18.79 -18.43
CA ASP A 410 -9.03 -17.45 -18.96
C ASP A 410 -8.79 -17.41 -20.47
N THR A 411 -9.87 -17.35 -21.25
CA THR A 411 -9.81 -17.25 -22.71
C THR A 411 -9.33 -15.88 -23.21
N THR A 412 -9.21 -14.88 -22.34
CA THR A 412 -8.70 -13.54 -22.69
C THR A 412 -7.18 -13.43 -22.54
N ALA A 413 -6.51 -14.47 -22.03
CA ALA A 413 -5.06 -14.49 -21.76
C ALA A 413 -4.21 -14.67 -23.03
N ILE A 414 -4.46 -13.84 -24.04
CA ILE A 414 -3.80 -13.93 -25.35
C ILE A 414 -2.33 -13.56 -25.26
N VAL A 415 -1.99 -12.47 -24.55
CA VAL A 415 -0.61 -12.00 -24.42
C VAL A 415 0.28 -13.05 -23.74
N PRO A 416 -0.07 -13.63 -22.60
CA PRO A 416 0.71 -14.71 -21.99
C PRO A 416 0.90 -15.91 -22.93
N ALA A 417 -0.10 -16.29 -23.72
CA ALA A 417 0.01 -17.38 -24.67
C ALA A 417 1.03 -17.07 -25.78
N LEU A 418 0.98 -15.88 -26.38
CA LEU A 418 1.95 -15.44 -27.39
C LEU A 418 3.37 -15.34 -26.83
N GLU A 419 3.54 -14.85 -25.59
CA GLU A 419 4.84 -14.79 -24.90
C GLU A 419 5.42 -16.18 -24.64
N ALA A 420 4.61 -17.14 -24.20
CA ALA A 420 5.04 -18.52 -23.99
C ALA A 420 5.46 -19.18 -25.33
N ALA A 421 4.67 -18.96 -26.38
CA ALA A 421 5.02 -19.42 -27.72
C ALA A 421 6.36 -18.81 -28.20
N GLN A 422 6.55 -17.52 -28.05
CA GLN A 422 7.79 -16.82 -28.40
C GLN A 422 8.99 -17.35 -27.60
N ALA A 423 8.80 -17.58 -26.28
CA ALA A 423 9.84 -18.14 -25.42
C ALA A 423 10.26 -19.54 -25.88
N LEU A 424 9.30 -20.41 -26.21
CA LEU A 424 9.57 -21.75 -26.75
C LEU A 424 10.27 -21.72 -28.11
N ILE A 425 9.83 -20.86 -29.02
CA ILE A 425 10.45 -20.70 -30.32
C ILE A 425 11.92 -20.24 -30.20
N ASN A 426 12.21 -19.39 -29.21
CA ASN A 426 13.54 -18.85 -28.98
C ASN A 426 14.44 -19.73 -28.08
N ALA A 427 13.84 -20.67 -27.34
CA ALA A 427 14.58 -21.52 -26.44
C ALA A 427 15.56 -22.46 -27.15
N ALA A 428 16.68 -22.69 -26.49
CA ALA A 428 17.52 -23.85 -26.79
C ALA A 428 16.75 -25.12 -26.39
N PRO A 429 17.05 -26.27 -27.00
CA PRO A 429 16.41 -27.53 -26.61
C PRO A 429 16.65 -27.87 -25.15
N ALA A 430 15.70 -28.60 -24.56
CA ALA A 430 15.85 -29.06 -23.19
C ALA A 430 17.09 -29.97 -23.05
N PRO A 431 17.89 -29.81 -21.98
CA PRO A 431 19.01 -30.70 -21.72
C PRO A 431 18.52 -32.16 -21.64
N GLY A 432 18.98 -33.03 -22.54
CA GLY A 432 18.61 -34.45 -22.56
C GLY A 432 17.47 -34.81 -23.56
N ALA A 433 16.97 -33.88 -24.36
CA ALA A 433 16.10 -34.21 -25.50
C ALA A 433 16.93 -34.90 -26.60
N THR A 434 17.12 -36.20 -26.49
CA THR A 434 17.52 -37.02 -27.61
C THR A 434 16.40 -36.96 -28.65
N ALA A 435 16.78 -36.71 -29.92
CA ALA A 435 15.84 -36.80 -31.00
C ALA A 435 15.14 -38.20 -30.94
N THR A 436 13.86 -38.22 -30.51
CA THR A 436 13.02 -39.40 -30.70
C THR A 436 12.76 -39.50 -32.20
N THR A 437 13.69 -40.09 -32.88
CA THR A 437 13.46 -40.62 -34.20
C THR A 437 12.51 -41.83 -34.01
N ASP A 438 11.22 -41.65 -34.23
CA ASP A 438 10.36 -42.74 -34.65
C ASP A 438 10.82 -43.25 -36.01
N THR A 439 11.98 -43.93 -36.01
CA THR A 439 12.47 -44.75 -37.13
C THR A 439 12.85 -46.09 -36.55
N ALA A 440 11.82 -46.92 -36.37
CA ALA A 440 12.08 -48.36 -36.49
C ALA A 440 12.65 -48.61 -37.88
N ASN A 441 13.96 -48.95 -37.94
CA ASN A 441 14.74 -49.33 -39.12
C ASN A 441 15.45 -48.20 -39.88
N MET A 442 16.63 -47.84 -39.40
CA MET A 442 17.76 -47.57 -40.29
C MET A 442 19.09 -47.80 -39.54
N GLY A 443 19.99 -48.54 -40.20
CA GLY A 443 21.26 -48.99 -39.66
C GLY A 443 22.20 -47.87 -39.25
N ALA A 444 23.12 -48.22 -38.36
CA ALA A 444 24.11 -47.41 -37.73
C ALA A 444 24.77 -46.37 -38.67
N ALA A 445 24.41 -45.09 -38.48
CA ALA A 445 25.21 -43.96 -38.91
C ALA A 445 25.78 -43.34 -37.64
N SER A 446 27.12 -43.15 -37.66
CA SER A 446 27.88 -42.53 -36.57
C SER A 446 27.28 -41.20 -36.14
N ALA A 447 27.07 -41.05 -34.83
CA ALA A 447 26.61 -39.79 -34.23
C ALA A 447 27.67 -38.70 -34.49
N ASP A 448 27.41 -37.81 -35.44
CA ASP A 448 28.18 -36.60 -35.64
C ASP A 448 27.83 -35.62 -34.50
N THR A 449 28.76 -35.38 -33.59
CA THR A 449 28.63 -34.55 -32.41
C THR A 449 28.54 -33.04 -32.71
N THR A 450 28.46 -32.67 -34.00
CA THR A 450 28.42 -31.26 -34.48
C THR A 450 27.01 -30.79 -34.89
N ALA A 451 25.99 -31.64 -34.80
CA ALA A 451 24.61 -31.25 -35.16
C ALA A 451 24.04 -30.26 -34.13
N PRO A 452 23.53 -29.10 -34.57
CA PRO A 452 22.84 -28.20 -33.66
C PRO A 452 21.61 -28.92 -33.05
N PRO A 453 21.36 -28.68 -31.77
CA PRO A 453 20.29 -29.38 -31.04
C PRO A 453 18.91 -29.08 -31.63
N PRO A 454 17.93 -30.02 -31.50
CA PRO A 454 16.57 -29.82 -31.99
C PRO A 454 15.89 -28.63 -31.38
N THR A 455 15.15 -27.84 -32.17
CA THR A 455 14.42 -26.66 -31.67
C THR A 455 13.13 -27.06 -30.92
N ARG A 456 12.68 -26.23 -29.96
CA ARG A 456 11.42 -26.41 -29.24
C ARG A 456 10.21 -25.76 -29.95
N ALA A 457 10.40 -25.32 -31.20
CA ALA A 457 9.39 -24.52 -31.92
C ALA A 457 8.01 -25.22 -32.06
N LYS A 458 7.97 -26.56 -32.16
CA LYS A 458 6.70 -27.33 -32.19
C LYS A 458 5.90 -27.24 -30.89
N GLU A 459 6.57 -27.13 -29.76
CA GLU A 459 5.91 -27.04 -28.46
C GLU A 459 5.09 -25.72 -28.31
N ALA A 460 5.34 -24.74 -29.17
CA ALA A 460 4.60 -23.48 -29.20
C ALA A 460 3.18 -23.61 -29.77
N LEU A 461 2.89 -24.69 -30.54
CA LEU A 461 1.63 -24.84 -31.26
C LEU A 461 0.36 -24.68 -30.41
N PRO A 462 0.21 -25.30 -29.23
CA PRO A 462 -1.00 -25.15 -28.41
C PRO A 462 -1.28 -23.70 -27.99
N PHE A 463 -0.24 -22.91 -27.74
CA PHE A 463 -0.36 -21.49 -27.35
C PHE A 463 -0.73 -20.61 -28.55
N LEU A 464 -0.21 -20.94 -29.73
CA LEU A 464 -0.54 -20.25 -30.98
C LEU A 464 -1.97 -20.55 -31.42
N GLU A 465 -2.41 -21.82 -31.35
CA GLU A 465 -3.81 -22.19 -31.59
C GLU A 465 -4.78 -21.50 -30.64
N PHE A 466 -4.41 -21.37 -29.35
CA PHE A 466 -5.20 -20.61 -28.39
C PHE A 466 -5.34 -19.14 -28.83
N ALA A 467 -4.23 -18.49 -29.21
CA ALA A 467 -4.25 -17.10 -29.67
C ALA A 467 -5.05 -16.92 -30.97
N ILE A 468 -4.98 -17.88 -31.88
CA ILE A 468 -5.78 -17.90 -33.12
C ILE A 468 -7.28 -18.03 -32.82
N LYS A 469 -7.64 -18.92 -31.88
CA LYS A 469 -9.03 -19.21 -31.55
C LYS A 469 -9.72 -18.03 -30.85
N TYR A 470 -9.05 -17.41 -29.90
CA TYR A 470 -9.66 -16.43 -28.99
C TYR A 470 -9.18 -14.99 -29.22
N GLY A 471 -8.10 -14.78 -29.97
CA GLY A 471 -7.51 -13.46 -30.19
C GLY A 471 -8.27 -12.61 -31.22
N ASP A 472 -8.07 -11.32 -31.12
CA ASP A 472 -8.50 -10.33 -32.11
C ASP A 472 -7.67 -10.45 -33.41
N PRO A 473 -8.00 -9.70 -34.47
CA PRO A 473 -7.24 -9.75 -35.73
C PRO A 473 -5.75 -9.47 -35.59
N GLN A 474 -5.33 -8.59 -34.67
CA GLN A 474 -3.91 -8.27 -34.43
C GLN A 474 -3.20 -9.45 -33.74
N ALA A 475 -3.83 -10.05 -32.76
CA ALA A 475 -3.30 -11.24 -32.07
C ALA A 475 -3.14 -12.42 -33.03
N LYS A 476 -4.10 -12.62 -33.96
CA LYS A 476 -4.00 -13.63 -35.01
C LYS A 476 -2.82 -13.37 -35.95
N GLU A 477 -2.60 -12.13 -36.35
CA GLU A 477 -1.45 -11.76 -37.18
C GLU A 477 -0.12 -11.99 -36.43
N ASN A 478 -0.08 -11.67 -35.14
CA ASN A 478 1.09 -11.96 -34.29
C ASN A 478 1.33 -13.48 -34.18
N ALA A 479 0.28 -14.28 -34.00
CA ALA A 479 0.37 -15.74 -34.00
C ALA A 479 0.87 -16.28 -35.35
N ALA A 480 0.38 -15.74 -36.46
CA ALA A 480 0.86 -16.11 -37.81
C ALA A 480 2.36 -15.77 -38.00
N ALA A 481 2.82 -14.63 -37.50
CA ALA A 481 4.24 -14.27 -37.55
C ALA A 481 5.11 -15.23 -36.71
N LEU A 482 4.60 -15.67 -35.56
CA LEU A 482 5.28 -16.68 -34.73
C LEU A 482 5.29 -18.05 -35.39
N LEU A 483 4.20 -18.47 -36.05
CA LEU A 483 4.13 -19.69 -36.84
C LEU A 483 5.13 -19.67 -37.99
N TYR A 484 5.26 -18.54 -38.70
CA TYR A 484 6.31 -18.34 -39.71
C TYR A 484 7.71 -18.54 -39.12
N THR A 485 7.98 -17.91 -37.98
CA THR A 485 9.29 -18.01 -37.32
C THR A 485 9.60 -19.44 -36.86
N ALA A 486 8.61 -20.12 -36.28
CA ALA A 486 8.71 -21.50 -35.83
C ALA A 486 8.98 -22.45 -37.01
N GLY A 487 8.20 -22.30 -38.08
CA GLY A 487 8.38 -23.08 -39.31
C GLY A 487 9.75 -22.86 -39.96
N ALA A 488 10.22 -21.61 -39.98
CA ALA A 488 11.57 -21.30 -40.49
C ALA A 488 12.69 -21.97 -39.68
N LYS A 489 12.56 -21.99 -38.33
CA LYS A 489 13.53 -22.66 -37.45
C LYS A 489 13.56 -24.19 -37.67
N LEU A 490 12.39 -24.82 -37.83
CA LEU A 490 12.30 -26.24 -38.15
C LEU A 490 12.91 -26.57 -39.53
N LEU A 491 12.75 -25.69 -40.51
CA LEU A 491 13.34 -25.81 -41.82
C LEU A 491 14.87 -25.70 -41.78
N GLN A 492 15.41 -24.93 -40.84
CA GLN A 492 16.84 -24.70 -40.65
C GLN A 492 17.49 -25.64 -39.63
N SER A 493 16.72 -26.42 -38.90
CA SER A 493 17.23 -27.34 -37.89
C SER A 493 18.03 -28.48 -38.52
N GLN A 494 18.86 -29.13 -37.70
CA GLN A 494 19.60 -30.32 -38.16
C GLN A 494 19.34 -31.48 -37.15
N PRO A 495 18.72 -32.58 -37.58
CA PRO A 495 18.14 -32.77 -38.91
C PRO A 495 16.96 -31.83 -39.19
N GLN A 496 16.71 -31.53 -40.46
CA GLN A 496 15.55 -30.70 -40.84
C GLN A 496 14.23 -31.42 -40.53
N ASP A 497 13.33 -30.73 -39.81
CA ASP A 497 11.93 -31.20 -39.64
C ASP A 497 11.05 -30.55 -40.71
N LEU A 498 11.13 -31.08 -41.93
CA LEU A 498 10.37 -30.55 -43.06
C LEU A 498 8.85 -30.71 -42.87
N GLN A 499 8.42 -31.81 -42.27
CA GLN A 499 7.01 -32.10 -42.04
C GLN A 499 6.44 -31.12 -40.97
N GLY A 500 7.09 -30.99 -39.81
CA GLY A 500 6.69 -30.06 -38.79
C GLY A 500 6.76 -28.59 -39.25
N SER A 501 7.77 -28.23 -40.06
CA SER A 501 7.82 -26.94 -40.70
C SER A 501 6.60 -26.68 -41.59
N ALA A 502 6.26 -27.59 -42.47
CA ALA A 502 5.10 -27.45 -43.34
C ALA A 502 3.78 -27.34 -42.56
N GLU A 503 3.59 -28.12 -41.48
CA GLU A 503 2.44 -28.07 -40.61
C GLU A 503 2.23 -26.67 -39.99
N LEU A 504 3.27 -26.13 -39.38
CA LEU A 504 3.19 -24.79 -38.78
C LEU A 504 2.98 -23.68 -39.83
N LEU A 505 3.63 -23.79 -40.97
CA LEU A 505 3.50 -22.81 -42.04
C LEU A 505 2.14 -22.84 -42.72
N ARG A 506 1.47 -24.00 -42.85
CA ARG A 506 0.09 -24.11 -43.33
C ARG A 506 -0.86 -23.33 -42.41
N LEU A 507 -0.73 -23.54 -41.10
CA LEU A 507 -1.54 -22.80 -40.14
C LEU A 507 -1.22 -21.29 -40.19
N GLY A 508 0.06 -20.94 -40.39
CA GLY A 508 0.49 -19.55 -40.58
C GLY A 508 -0.15 -18.89 -41.81
N VAL A 509 -0.19 -19.59 -42.95
CA VAL A 509 -0.88 -19.11 -44.18
C VAL A 509 -2.36 -18.92 -43.97
N GLN A 510 -3.02 -19.88 -43.29
CA GLN A 510 -4.47 -19.79 -43.02
C GLN A 510 -4.84 -18.66 -42.05
N THR A 511 -3.92 -18.29 -41.18
CA THR A 511 -4.15 -17.31 -40.11
C THR A 511 -3.78 -15.88 -40.51
N ALA A 512 -2.73 -15.75 -41.35
CA ALA A 512 -2.18 -14.45 -41.72
C ALA A 512 -3.20 -13.58 -42.49
N ASN A 513 -3.11 -12.27 -42.27
CA ASN A 513 -3.86 -11.30 -43.05
C ASN A 513 -3.45 -11.43 -44.55
N PRO A 514 -4.39 -11.68 -45.48
CA PRO A 514 -4.09 -11.80 -46.89
C PRO A 514 -3.41 -10.57 -47.52
N ALA A 515 -3.67 -9.37 -46.97
CA ALA A 515 -3.06 -8.12 -47.40
C ALA A 515 -1.71 -7.82 -46.69
N GLY A 516 -1.32 -8.66 -45.72
CA GLY A 516 -0.10 -8.51 -44.93
C GLY A 516 1.15 -9.10 -45.60
N LYS A 517 2.31 -8.94 -44.94
CA LYS A 517 3.57 -9.49 -45.40
C LYS A 517 3.79 -10.94 -44.92
N VAL A 518 3.14 -11.35 -43.83
CA VAL A 518 3.32 -12.67 -43.21
C VAL A 518 2.81 -13.79 -44.10
N GLY A 519 1.65 -13.60 -44.74
CA GLY A 519 1.03 -14.58 -45.62
C GLY A 519 1.94 -15.00 -46.79
N PRO A 520 2.42 -14.06 -47.63
CA PRO A 520 3.38 -14.37 -48.71
C PRO A 520 4.69 -15.02 -48.22
N ALA A 521 5.22 -14.56 -47.05
CA ALA A 521 6.45 -15.13 -46.49
C ALA A 521 6.24 -16.58 -46.02
N SER A 522 5.12 -16.85 -45.36
CA SER A 522 4.73 -18.21 -44.93
C SER A 522 4.51 -19.13 -46.12
N ASN A 523 3.85 -18.65 -47.17
CA ASN A 523 3.68 -19.39 -48.42
C ASN A 523 5.00 -19.74 -49.09
N TYR A 524 5.96 -18.79 -49.16
CA TYR A 524 7.26 -19.07 -49.70
C TYR A 524 7.98 -20.20 -48.95
N LEU A 525 8.03 -20.15 -47.61
CA LEU A 525 8.67 -21.20 -46.82
C LEU A 525 7.89 -22.52 -46.85
N LEU A 526 6.56 -22.49 -46.89
CA LEU A 526 5.70 -23.69 -47.03
C LEU A 526 6.04 -24.39 -48.34
N GLY A 527 6.14 -23.64 -49.42
CA GLY A 527 6.53 -24.18 -50.71
C GLY A 527 7.91 -24.85 -50.71
N LEU A 528 8.87 -24.30 -49.99
CA LEU A 528 10.18 -24.92 -49.79
C LEU A 528 10.13 -26.16 -48.92
N ALA A 529 9.41 -26.10 -47.78
CA ALA A 529 9.29 -27.21 -46.84
C ALA A 529 8.62 -28.43 -47.48
N THR A 530 7.58 -28.23 -48.32
CA THR A 530 6.92 -29.29 -49.06
C THR A 530 7.75 -29.83 -50.23
N LEU A 531 8.42 -28.93 -50.98
CA LEU A 531 9.32 -29.34 -52.07
C LEU A 531 10.45 -30.23 -51.57
N PHE A 532 11.09 -29.87 -50.45
CA PHE A 532 12.28 -30.58 -49.93
C PHE A 532 11.91 -31.98 -49.34
N GLN A 533 10.66 -32.26 -49.06
CA GLN A 533 10.20 -33.60 -48.67
C GLN A 533 10.22 -34.57 -49.85
N VAL A 534 9.96 -34.08 -51.07
CA VAL A 534 9.86 -34.94 -52.28
C VAL A 534 11.12 -35.76 -52.56
N PRO A 535 12.34 -35.18 -52.57
CA PRO A 535 13.55 -35.94 -52.71
C PRO A 535 13.83 -36.98 -51.63
N GLN A 536 13.27 -36.78 -50.40
CA GLN A 536 13.39 -37.76 -49.30
C GLN A 536 12.46 -38.96 -49.49
N LEU A 537 11.31 -38.75 -50.12
CA LEU A 537 10.30 -39.76 -50.39
C LEU A 537 10.61 -40.55 -51.67
N ASP A 538 11.29 -39.95 -52.63
CA ASP A 538 11.56 -40.53 -53.95
C ASP A 538 12.26 -41.91 -53.86
N PRO A 539 13.40 -42.09 -53.15
CA PRO A 539 14.03 -43.39 -52.98
C PRO A 539 13.16 -44.42 -52.28
N GLN A 540 12.29 -43.98 -51.36
CA GLN A 540 11.37 -44.86 -50.64
C GLN A 540 10.25 -45.34 -51.56
N ALA A 541 9.66 -44.44 -52.35
CA ALA A 541 8.63 -44.78 -53.34
C ALA A 541 9.16 -45.79 -54.36
N GLU A 542 10.40 -45.60 -54.83
CA GLU A 542 11.02 -46.48 -55.82
C GLU A 542 11.33 -47.87 -55.22
N LYS A 543 11.92 -47.92 -54.02
CA LYS A 543 12.28 -49.17 -53.34
C LYS A 543 11.06 -49.98 -52.95
N GLN A 544 10.00 -49.34 -52.44
CA GLN A 544 8.79 -50.01 -51.96
C GLN A 544 7.75 -50.19 -53.06
N LYS A 545 7.89 -49.57 -54.20
CA LYS A 545 6.89 -49.49 -55.31
C LYS A 545 5.53 -49.05 -54.75
N SER A 546 5.54 -48.08 -53.83
CA SER A 546 4.37 -47.66 -53.07
C SER A 546 3.54 -46.60 -53.78
N CYS A 547 2.28 -46.97 -54.08
CA CYS A 547 1.29 -46.06 -54.62
C CYS A 547 1.04 -44.87 -53.66
N ASP A 548 0.94 -45.13 -52.36
CA ASP A 548 0.65 -44.10 -51.36
C ASP A 548 1.74 -43.06 -51.29
N ILE A 549 3.02 -43.46 -51.27
CA ILE A 549 4.15 -42.54 -51.28
C ILE A 549 4.18 -41.75 -52.59
N ALA A 550 3.95 -42.36 -53.75
CA ALA A 550 3.91 -41.66 -55.03
C ALA A 550 2.77 -40.62 -55.09
N ARG A 551 1.58 -40.91 -54.54
CA ARG A 551 0.48 -39.93 -54.41
C ARG A 551 0.78 -38.82 -53.38
N GLN A 552 1.46 -39.15 -52.29
CA GLN A 552 1.95 -38.16 -51.36
C GLN A 552 2.91 -37.18 -52.00
N MET A 553 3.85 -37.67 -52.82
CA MET A 553 4.77 -36.80 -53.57
C MET A 553 4.01 -35.91 -54.56
N GLU A 554 2.98 -36.42 -55.26
CA GLU A 554 2.12 -35.62 -56.14
C GLU A 554 1.42 -34.49 -55.39
N THR A 555 0.86 -34.82 -54.23
CA THR A 555 0.19 -33.84 -53.36
C THR A 555 1.14 -32.76 -52.89
N LEU A 556 2.36 -33.14 -52.42
CA LEU A 556 3.38 -32.21 -51.97
C LEU A 556 3.89 -31.28 -53.11
N LEU A 557 4.05 -31.80 -54.33
CA LEU A 557 4.41 -31.01 -55.50
C LEU A 557 3.32 -30.00 -55.88
N GLY A 558 2.04 -30.40 -55.80
CA GLY A 558 0.92 -29.50 -56.06
C GLY A 558 0.80 -28.41 -55.02
N GLU A 559 0.96 -28.74 -53.74
CA GLU A 559 0.95 -27.78 -52.66
C GLU A 559 2.16 -26.81 -52.77
N SER A 560 3.34 -27.33 -53.02
CA SER A 560 4.55 -26.54 -53.23
C SER A 560 4.42 -25.52 -54.36
N GLU A 561 3.86 -25.92 -55.51
CA GLU A 561 3.63 -25.04 -56.66
C GLU A 561 2.67 -23.91 -56.31
N THR A 562 1.58 -24.25 -55.64
CA THR A 562 0.59 -23.26 -55.19
C THR A 562 1.17 -22.28 -54.20
N ALA A 563 1.87 -22.78 -53.18
CA ALA A 563 2.50 -21.98 -52.14
C ALA A 563 3.63 -21.09 -52.66
N LEU A 564 4.52 -21.63 -53.48
CA LEU A 564 5.59 -20.80 -54.10
C LEU A 564 5.03 -19.70 -55.01
N THR A 565 3.96 -20.00 -55.77
CA THR A 565 3.30 -19.00 -56.60
C THR A 565 2.71 -17.89 -55.79
N ALA A 566 2.05 -18.21 -54.68
CA ALA A 566 1.50 -17.23 -53.72
C ALA A 566 2.59 -16.43 -52.98
N GLY A 567 3.73 -17.07 -52.72
CA GLY A 567 4.90 -16.45 -52.07
C GLY A 567 5.86 -15.69 -52.99
N ARG A 568 5.53 -15.57 -54.31
CA ARG A 568 6.46 -15.05 -55.35
C ARG A 568 6.98 -13.65 -55.06
N SER A 569 6.21 -12.82 -54.40
CA SER A 569 6.59 -11.45 -54.02
C SER A 569 7.78 -11.39 -53.02
N VAL A 570 8.09 -12.48 -52.35
CA VAL A 570 9.20 -12.55 -51.37
C VAL A 570 10.55 -12.66 -52.06
N ASN A 571 10.66 -13.58 -53.04
CA ASN A 571 11.89 -13.79 -53.81
C ASN A 571 11.53 -14.44 -55.15
N GLN A 572 11.30 -13.63 -56.18
CA GLN A 572 10.85 -14.06 -57.50
C GLN A 572 11.83 -15.04 -58.16
N GLU A 573 13.16 -14.75 -58.12
CA GLU A 573 14.17 -15.59 -58.77
C GLU A 573 14.22 -16.98 -58.12
N ALA A 574 14.25 -17.05 -56.79
CA ALA A 574 14.25 -18.33 -56.09
C ALA A 574 12.96 -19.12 -56.30
N VAL A 575 11.83 -18.47 -56.41
CA VAL A 575 10.53 -19.11 -56.71
C VAL A 575 10.56 -19.68 -58.12
N ASP A 576 10.98 -18.90 -59.12
CA ASP A 576 11.05 -19.38 -60.51
C ASP A 576 12.01 -20.57 -60.67
N LYS A 577 13.11 -20.59 -59.98
CA LYS A 577 14.06 -21.73 -59.92
C LYS A 577 13.35 -22.97 -59.32
N ASN A 578 12.68 -22.84 -58.19
CA ASN A 578 12.02 -23.96 -57.52
C ASN A 578 10.80 -24.48 -58.28
N LEU A 579 10.04 -23.59 -58.94
CA LEU A 579 8.97 -24.00 -59.87
C LEU A 579 9.55 -24.80 -61.06
N GLY A 580 10.74 -24.45 -61.53
CA GLY A 580 11.47 -25.25 -62.52
C GLY A 580 11.80 -26.67 -62.04
N ILE A 581 12.21 -26.83 -60.77
CA ILE A 581 12.42 -28.14 -60.14
C ILE A 581 11.13 -28.94 -60.07
N ILE A 582 10.05 -28.34 -59.63
CA ILE A 582 8.70 -28.98 -59.56
C ILE A 582 8.30 -29.50 -60.94
N LYS A 583 8.49 -28.67 -61.99
CA LYS A 583 8.18 -29.03 -63.35
C LYS A 583 8.99 -30.24 -63.85
N GLN A 584 10.20 -30.44 -63.34
CA GLN A 584 11.03 -31.63 -63.65
C GLN A 584 10.55 -32.88 -62.87
N TYR A 585 10.13 -32.74 -61.61
CA TYR A 585 9.69 -33.86 -60.79
C TYR A 585 8.31 -34.39 -61.17
N LYS A 586 7.36 -33.53 -61.59
CA LYS A 586 5.98 -33.92 -61.92
C LYS A 586 5.87 -35.10 -62.89
N PRO A 587 6.57 -35.15 -64.05
CA PRO A 587 6.51 -36.31 -64.98
C PRO A 587 7.03 -37.60 -64.35
N ARG A 588 8.08 -37.53 -63.51
CA ARG A 588 8.63 -38.70 -62.80
C ARG A 588 7.63 -39.29 -61.83
N VAL A 589 6.99 -38.43 -60.99
CA VAL A 589 5.96 -38.87 -60.04
C VAL A 589 4.76 -39.43 -60.75
N ALA A 590 4.27 -38.82 -61.82
CA ALA A 590 3.19 -39.33 -62.64
C ALA A 590 3.50 -40.75 -63.22
N SER A 591 4.73 -40.98 -63.64
CA SER A 591 5.20 -42.28 -64.08
C SER A 591 5.16 -43.33 -62.96
N MET A 592 5.59 -42.96 -61.75
CA MET A 592 5.52 -43.82 -60.56
C MET A 592 4.07 -44.18 -60.20
N ILE A 593 3.17 -43.20 -60.18
CA ILE A 593 1.72 -43.43 -59.93
C ILE A 593 1.18 -44.42 -60.98
N LYS A 594 1.45 -44.20 -62.26
CA LYS A 594 1.01 -45.10 -63.31
C LYS A 594 1.57 -46.51 -63.14
N ALA A 595 2.78 -46.66 -62.63
CA ALA A 595 3.44 -47.95 -62.44
C ALA A 595 3.01 -48.67 -61.15
N TYR A 596 2.76 -47.93 -60.04
CA TYR A 596 2.58 -48.51 -58.72
C TYR A 596 1.12 -48.54 -58.26
N CYS A 597 0.23 -47.72 -58.84
CA CYS A 597 -1.19 -47.61 -58.48
C CYS A 597 -2.05 -48.45 -59.49
N LYS A 598 -1.84 -49.73 -59.55
CA LYS A 598 -2.68 -50.64 -60.37
C LYS A 598 -3.91 -51.06 -59.60
#